data_248612f85eb47133060a5d15e46d01f5
#
_entry.id   248612f85eb47133060a5d15e46d01f5
#
_cell.length_a   1.000
_cell.length_b   1.000
_cell.length_c   1.000
_cell.angle_alpha   90.00
_cell.angle_beta   90.00
_cell.angle_gamma   90.00
#
_symmetry.space_group_name_H-M   'P 1'
#
loop_
_entity.id
_entity.type
_entity.pdbx_description
1 polymer ?
#
loop_
_entity_poly.entity_id
_entity_poly.type
_entity_poly.pdbx_seq_one_letter_code
_entity_poly.pdbx_strand_id
1 'polypeptide(L)'
;FFDLTPELVQGVAGVYDRASLIALPPELRTRYAQHSVVILPAAAGTLLVTMEYPQNEMSGPPFAVREDEVHRLYDKCYAVTSLLSKDILAENPRFRERGLSALSEKVYRLAPHAL
;
A
#
# COMPACT_ATOMS: atom_id res chain seq x y z
N PHE A 1 12.14 1.25 9.40
CA PHE A 1 11.06 0.24 9.37
C PHE A 1 11.59 -1.19 9.51
N PHE A 2 12.62 -1.55 8.75
CA PHE A 2 13.15 -2.92 8.78
C PHE A 2 13.84 -3.31 10.10
N ASP A 3 14.11 -2.32 10.94
CA ASP A 3 14.64 -2.57 12.29
C ASP A 3 13.55 -2.90 13.31
N LEU A 4 12.27 -2.77 12.94
CA LEU A 4 11.17 -3.16 13.79
C LEU A 4 11.10 -4.68 13.94
N THR A 5 10.82 -5.13 15.15
CA THR A 5 10.72 -6.55 15.48
C THR A 5 9.32 -6.86 16.01
N PRO A 6 8.90 -8.14 16.02
CA PRO A 6 7.60 -8.51 16.55
C PRO A 6 7.39 -8.04 18.00
N GLU A 7 8.43 -8.07 18.83
CA GLU A 7 8.35 -7.65 20.23
C GLU A 7 8.02 -6.17 20.36
N LEU A 8 8.54 -5.33 19.46
CA LEU A 8 8.32 -3.89 19.51
C LEU A 8 6.88 -3.49 19.12
N VAL A 9 6.19 -4.34 18.37
CA VAL A 9 4.86 -4.03 17.84
C VAL A 9 3.77 -4.97 18.35
N GLN A 10 4.04 -5.76 19.39
CA GLN A 10 3.14 -6.83 19.83
C GLN A 10 1.77 -6.35 20.29
N GLY A 11 1.61 -5.09 20.66
CA GLY A 11 0.34 -4.54 21.08
C GLY A 11 -0.51 -3.95 19.95
N VAL A 12 -0.04 -4.02 18.71
CA VAL A 12 -0.74 -3.38 17.58
C VAL A 12 -1.95 -4.18 17.18
N ALA A 13 -3.14 -3.56 17.21
CA ALA A 13 -4.40 -4.17 16.79
C ALA A 13 -4.76 -3.85 15.33
N GLY A 14 -4.24 -2.76 14.79
CA GLY A 14 -4.50 -2.34 13.43
C GLY A 14 -3.43 -1.39 12.93
N VAL A 15 -3.32 -1.29 11.61
CA VAL A 15 -2.32 -0.44 10.95
C VAL A 15 -3.02 0.43 9.91
N TYR A 16 -2.67 1.72 9.91
CA TYR A 16 -3.03 2.63 8.83
C TYR A 16 -1.78 2.91 8.01
N ASP A 17 -1.75 2.37 6.79
CA ASP A 17 -0.58 2.45 5.91
C ASP A 17 -0.93 3.28 4.69
N ARG A 18 -0.54 4.54 4.71
CA ARG A 18 -0.88 5.49 3.64
C ARG A 18 0.26 5.75 2.66
N ALA A 19 1.48 5.76 3.13
CA ALA A 19 2.59 6.30 2.33
C ALA A 19 3.67 5.30 1.99
N SER A 20 3.64 4.11 2.56
CA SER A 20 4.78 3.19 2.47
C SER A 20 5.01 2.63 1.08
N LEU A 21 4.00 1.97 0.49
CA LEU A 21 4.19 1.32 -0.80
C LEU A 21 4.48 2.33 -1.93
N ILE A 22 3.79 3.48 -1.91
CA ILE A 22 3.97 4.47 -2.97
C ILE A 22 5.30 5.21 -2.88
N ALA A 23 6.01 5.09 -1.78
CA ALA A 23 7.33 5.69 -1.59
C ALA A 23 8.47 4.73 -1.96
N LEU A 24 8.16 3.47 -2.24
CA LEU A 24 9.16 2.43 -2.45
C LEU A 24 9.14 1.92 -3.90
N PRO A 25 10.32 1.70 -4.51
CA PRO A 25 10.40 1.00 -5.79
C PRO A 25 9.97 -0.47 -5.63
N PRO A 26 9.59 -1.16 -6.73
CA PRO A 26 8.96 -2.48 -6.65
C PRO A 26 9.70 -3.53 -5.82
N GLU A 27 11.00 -3.60 -5.90
CA GLU A 27 11.79 -4.60 -5.16
C GLU A 27 11.75 -4.36 -3.65
N LEU A 28 11.66 -3.12 -3.23
CA LEU A 28 11.54 -2.79 -1.81
C LEU A 28 10.12 -3.00 -1.27
N ARG A 29 9.11 -2.90 -2.12
CA ARG A 29 7.72 -3.19 -1.73
C ARG A 29 7.55 -4.64 -1.29
N THR A 30 8.16 -5.57 -2.02
CA THR A 30 8.10 -6.99 -1.66
C THR A 30 8.74 -7.22 -0.29
N ARG A 31 9.91 -6.63 -0.05
CA ARG A 31 10.58 -6.73 1.26
C ARG A 31 9.76 -6.09 2.37
N TYR A 32 9.15 -4.94 2.09
CA TYR A 32 8.30 -4.25 3.05
C TYR A 32 7.09 -5.10 3.44
N ALA A 33 6.38 -5.66 2.46
CA ALA A 33 5.20 -6.48 2.71
C ALA A 33 5.57 -7.73 3.51
N GLN A 34 6.65 -8.42 3.13
CA GLN A 34 7.12 -9.61 3.83
C GLN A 34 7.51 -9.29 5.28
N HIS A 35 8.18 -8.17 5.51
CA HIS A 35 8.58 -7.78 6.86
C HIS A 35 7.35 -7.44 7.72
N SER A 36 6.37 -6.72 7.16
CA SER A 36 5.13 -6.40 7.86
C SER A 36 4.41 -7.65 8.33
N VAL A 37 4.32 -8.67 7.46
CA VAL A 37 3.68 -9.94 7.82
C VAL A 37 4.38 -10.62 8.99
N VAL A 38 5.72 -10.55 9.02
CA VAL A 38 6.52 -11.20 10.07
C VAL A 38 6.37 -10.50 11.42
N ILE A 39 6.36 -9.15 11.43
CA ILE A 39 6.42 -8.41 12.70
C ILE A 39 5.06 -8.11 13.31
N LEU A 40 4.01 -7.95 12.49
CA LEU A 40 2.69 -7.57 13.01
C LEU A 40 1.99 -8.76 13.68
N PRO A 41 1.21 -8.50 14.75
CA PRO A 41 0.39 -9.56 15.35
C PRO A 41 -0.51 -10.21 14.32
N ALA A 42 -0.72 -11.53 14.43
CA ALA A 42 -1.51 -12.29 13.47
C ALA A 42 -2.93 -11.77 13.30
N ALA A 43 -3.49 -11.15 14.34
CA ALA A 43 -4.85 -10.61 14.32
C ALA A 43 -4.92 -9.16 13.82
N ALA A 44 -3.79 -8.49 13.58
CA ALA A 44 -3.79 -7.09 13.17
C ALA A 44 -4.26 -6.94 11.73
N GLY A 45 -5.23 -6.08 11.51
CA GLY A 45 -5.68 -5.69 10.18
C GLY A 45 -4.97 -4.43 9.71
N THR A 46 -5.01 -4.18 8.40
CA THR A 46 -4.38 -3.00 7.81
C THR A 46 -5.38 -2.27 6.91
N LEU A 47 -5.41 -0.95 7.02
CA LEU A 47 -6.03 -0.09 6.04
C LEU A 47 -4.92 0.48 5.17
N LEU A 48 -4.84 0.02 3.93
CA LEU A 48 -3.76 0.36 3.01
C LEU A 48 -4.26 1.36 1.97
N VAL A 49 -3.51 2.45 1.82
CA VAL A 49 -3.82 3.47 0.81
C VAL A 49 -2.70 3.50 -0.22
N THR A 50 -3.06 3.39 -1.48
CA THR A 50 -2.12 3.46 -2.60
C THR A 50 -2.57 4.47 -3.62
N MET A 51 -1.70 4.74 -4.60
CA MET A 51 -2.02 5.56 -5.76
C MET A 51 -1.85 4.74 -7.03
N GLU A 52 -2.72 5.00 -8.01
CA GLU A 52 -2.64 4.35 -9.31
C GLU A 52 -2.68 5.40 -10.41
N TYR A 53 -1.71 5.35 -11.31
CA TYR A 53 -1.61 6.24 -12.45
C TYR A 53 -0.82 5.52 -13.55
N PRO A 54 -0.85 6.00 -14.82
CA PRO A 54 0.03 5.44 -15.84
C PRO A 54 1.50 5.65 -15.46
N GLN A 55 2.19 4.57 -15.07
CA GLN A 55 3.55 4.66 -14.50
C GLN A 55 4.55 5.29 -15.48
N ASN A 56 4.31 5.17 -16.77
CA ASN A 56 5.18 5.76 -17.79
C ASN A 56 5.08 7.28 -17.86
N GLU A 57 4.07 7.88 -17.21
CA GLU A 57 3.90 9.34 -17.22
C GLU A 57 4.70 10.04 -16.12
N MET A 58 5.08 9.32 -15.08
CA MET A 58 5.83 9.90 -13.95
C MET A 58 6.69 8.84 -13.31
N SER A 59 7.95 9.16 -13.02
CA SER A 59 8.91 8.18 -12.49
C SER A 59 8.76 7.90 -10.99
N GLY A 60 8.04 8.76 -10.26
CA GLY A 60 7.94 8.64 -8.81
C GLY A 60 9.12 9.21 -8.05
N PRO A 61 9.16 9.19 -6.72
CA PRO A 61 8.00 8.97 -5.87
C PRO A 61 6.97 10.11 -5.93
N PRO A 62 5.68 9.88 -5.67
CA PRO A 62 5.07 8.59 -5.32
C PRO A 62 4.98 7.66 -6.54
N PHE A 63 5.12 6.36 -6.30
CA PHE A 63 5.01 5.35 -7.35
C PHE A 63 3.57 4.86 -7.50
N ALA A 64 3.22 4.42 -8.71
CA ALA A 64 1.95 3.75 -8.95
C ALA A 64 2.01 2.33 -8.36
N VAL A 65 0.96 1.94 -7.63
CA VAL A 65 0.81 0.59 -7.11
C VAL A 65 -0.56 0.09 -7.54
N ARG A 66 -0.59 -0.85 -8.48
CA ARG A 66 -1.84 -1.37 -9.05
C ARG A 66 -2.48 -2.38 -8.12
N GLU A 67 -3.79 -2.61 -8.32
CA GLU A 67 -4.53 -3.56 -7.52
C GLU A 67 -3.96 -4.98 -7.61
N ASP A 68 -3.56 -5.41 -8.80
CA ASP A 68 -2.94 -6.73 -8.98
C ASP A 68 -1.64 -6.88 -8.18
N GLU A 69 -0.88 -5.81 -8.06
CA GLU A 69 0.33 -5.83 -7.22
C GLU A 69 -0.02 -5.95 -5.74
N VAL A 70 -1.06 -5.26 -5.28
CA VAL A 70 -1.52 -5.39 -3.88
C VAL A 70 -1.92 -6.83 -3.58
N HIS A 71 -2.67 -7.47 -4.47
CA HIS A 71 -3.03 -8.87 -4.32
C HIS A 71 -1.80 -9.78 -4.30
N ARG A 72 -0.85 -9.55 -5.20
CA ARG A 72 0.38 -10.33 -5.25
C ARG A 72 1.19 -10.23 -3.96
N LEU A 73 1.22 -9.05 -3.34
CA LEU A 73 1.98 -8.82 -2.13
C LEU A 73 1.32 -9.41 -0.88
N TYR A 74 -0.02 -9.43 -0.82
CA TYR A 74 -0.73 -9.67 0.44
C TYR A 74 -1.72 -10.84 0.44
N ASP A 75 -2.20 -11.34 -0.71
CA ASP A 75 -3.25 -12.37 -0.75
C ASP A 75 -2.93 -13.64 0.04
N LYS A 76 -1.67 -13.98 0.11
CA LYS A 76 -1.24 -15.20 0.80
C LYS A 76 -1.54 -15.15 2.30
N CYS A 77 -1.46 -13.96 2.89
CA CYS A 77 -1.57 -13.79 4.35
C CYS A 77 -2.82 -13.03 4.76
N TYR A 78 -3.46 -12.30 3.83
CA TYR A 78 -4.60 -11.46 4.13
C TYR A 78 -5.70 -11.63 3.10
N ALA A 79 -6.95 -11.45 3.55
CA ALA A 79 -8.05 -11.22 2.63
C ALA A 79 -8.02 -9.75 2.22
N VAL A 80 -7.78 -9.48 0.96
CA VAL A 80 -7.65 -8.13 0.41
C VAL A 80 -9.00 -7.69 -0.16
N THR A 81 -9.53 -6.58 0.35
CA THR A 81 -10.80 -6.01 -0.12
C THR A 81 -10.58 -4.58 -0.59
N SER A 82 -10.97 -4.28 -1.81
CA SER A 82 -10.96 -2.90 -2.31
C SER A 82 -12.16 -2.16 -1.73
N LEU A 83 -11.91 -1.08 -0.99
CA LEU A 83 -12.95 -0.31 -0.32
C LEU A 83 -13.31 0.95 -1.10
N LEU A 84 -12.34 1.59 -1.74
CA LEU A 84 -12.54 2.88 -2.38
C LEU A 84 -11.57 3.04 -3.55
N SER A 85 -12.06 3.65 -4.63
CA SER A 85 -11.25 4.12 -5.73
C SER A 85 -11.76 5.52 -6.07
N LYS A 86 -10.89 6.53 -5.94
CA LYS A 86 -11.29 7.93 -6.14
C LYS A 86 -10.29 8.62 -7.06
N ASP A 87 -10.82 9.30 -8.09
CA ASP A 87 -10.01 10.17 -8.94
C ASP A 87 -9.64 11.43 -8.13
N ILE A 88 -8.35 11.68 -7.99
CA ILE A 88 -7.85 12.80 -7.21
C ILE A 88 -6.96 13.76 -8.02
N LEU A 89 -6.89 13.60 -9.33
CA LEU A 89 -6.01 14.42 -10.16
C LEU A 89 -6.40 15.91 -10.09
N ALA A 90 -7.68 16.22 -10.13
CA ALA A 90 -8.15 17.60 -10.07
C ALA A 90 -7.83 18.28 -8.74
N GLU A 91 -7.73 17.50 -7.67
CA GLU A 91 -7.38 17.97 -6.32
C GLU A 91 -5.87 18.13 -6.13
N ASN A 92 -5.06 17.68 -7.10
CA ASN A 92 -3.61 17.64 -7.00
C ASN A 92 -2.97 18.20 -8.27
N PRO A 93 -3.08 19.52 -8.52
CA PRO A 93 -2.61 20.12 -9.77
C PRO A 93 -1.12 19.93 -10.01
N ARG A 94 -0.32 19.74 -8.96
CA ARG A 94 1.12 19.48 -9.11
C ARG A 94 1.42 18.22 -9.93
N PHE A 95 0.60 17.19 -9.79
CA PHE A 95 0.79 15.96 -10.54
C PHE A 95 0.41 16.14 -12.01
N ARG A 96 -0.62 16.93 -12.28
CA ARG A 96 -0.97 17.27 -13.65
C ARG A 96 0.17 18.05 -14.32
N GLU A 97 0.78 18.98 -13.61
CA GLU A 97 1.94 19.74 -14.11
C GLU A 97 3.14 18.84 -14.38
N ARG A 98 3.28 17.73 -13.64
CA ARG A 98 4.33 16.74 -13.86
C ARG A 98 4.01 15.78 -15.00
N GLY A 99 2.85 15.89 -15.63
CA GLY A 99 2.52 15.12 -16.82
C GLY A 99 1.48 14.03 -16.63
N LEU A 100 0.86 13.89 -15.46
CA LEU A 100 -0.15 12.86 -15.24
C LEU A 100 -1.46 13.22 -15.95
N SER A 101 -2.01 12.23 -16.67
CA SER A 101 -3.33 12.33 -17.29
C SER A 101 -4.42 11.71 -16.43
N ALA A 102 -4.05 10.88 -15.46
CA ALA A 102 -4.99 10.22 -14.53
C ALA A 102 -4.27 9.94 -13.23
N LEU A 103 -4.99 10.05 -12.12
CA LEU A 103 -4.48 9.72 -10.80
C LEU A 103 -5.64 9.30 -9.91
N SER A 104 -5.58 8.07 -9.38
CA SER A 104 -6.60 7.56 -8.47
C SER A 104 -5.97 7.20 -7.14
N GLU A 105 -6.69 7.51 -6.06
CA GLU A 105 -6.37 6.99 -4.72
C GLU A 105 -7.18 5.73 -4.49
N LYS A 106 -6.50 4.68 -4.05
CA LYS A 106 -7.12 3.39 -3.76
C LYS A 106 -6.98 3.06 -2.30
N VAL A 107 -8.04 2.55 -1.70
CA VAL A 107 -8.04 2.12 -0.30
C VAL A 107 -8.41 0.65 -0.22
N TYR A 108 -7.59 -0.13 0.47
CA TYR A 108 -7.79 -1.56 0.66
C TYR A 108 -7.85 -1.91 2.13
N ARG A 109 -8.70 -2.87 2.45
CA ARG A 109 -8.68 -3.52 3.75
C ARG A 109 -7.92 -4.83 3.62
N LEU A 110 -6.90 -4.99 4.45
CA LEU A 110 -6.16 -6.25 4.57
C LEU A 110 -6.59 -6.88 5.89
N ALA A 111 -7.43 -7.90 5.83
CA ALA A 111 -7.89 -8.61 7.01
C ALA A 111 -7.14 -9.93 7.12
N PRO A 112 -6.64 -10.30 8.33
CA PRO A 112 -5.98 -11.59 8.49
C PRO A 112 -6.92 -12.72 8.08
N HIS A 113 -6.36 -13.76 7.43
CA HIS A 113 -7.17 -14.92 7.10
C HIS A 113 -7.68 -15.59 8.36
N ALA A 114 -8.93 -16.07 8.34
CA ALA A 114 -9.48 -16.87 9.41
C ALA A 114 -8.74 -18.21 9.50
N LEU A 115 -8.44 -18.63 10.70
CA LEU A 115 -7.78 -19.91 10.95
C LEU A 115 -8.80 -21.04 10.99
#